data_0576e6605e40f8f09098311f728acf5e
#
_entry.id   0576e6605e40f8f09098311f728acf5e
#
_cell.length_a   1.000
_cell.length_b   1.000
_cell.length_c   1.000
_cell.angle_alpha   90.00
_cell.angle_beta   90.00
_cell.angle_gamma   90.00
#
_symmetry.space_group_name_H-M   'P 1'
#
loop_
_entity.id
_entity.type
_entity.pdbx_description
1 polymer ?
#
loop_
_entity_poly.entity_id
_entity_poly.type
_entity_poly.pdbx_seq_one_letter_code
_entity_poly.pdbx_strand_id
1 'polypeptide(L)'
;GDSIDEAYVSDIYNASVLHDVGKVGIPDRILLKPERLTPPEFEMIKGHTAIGARTLQAAHRRYPRNSFINMGIAIARSHHERWSGNGYPDGLKGEDIPLSARIMAVADVYDALRSKRPYKPALPHEDTARTLREGAGKDFDPAVIDAFNATEQEFTETYDTYDRKRRPGSTTRREGFF
;
A
#
# COMPACT_ATOMS: atom_id res chain seq x y z
N GLY A 1 -2.34 -14.86 18.22
CA GLY A 1 -1.91 -14.37 16.93
C GLY A 1 -2.95 -14.75 15.90
N ASP A 2 -3.32 -13.83 15.03
CA ASP A 2 -4.30 -14.09 13.97
C ASP A 2 -3.73 -15.15 13.03
N SER A 3 -4.43 -16.28 12.90
CA SER A 3 -4.04 -17.31 11.93
C SER A 3 -4.37 -16.77 10.54
N ILE A 4 -3.38 -16.83 9.63
CA ILE A 4 -3.61 -16.49 8.21
C ILE A 4 -4.28 -17.72 7.59
N ASP A 5 -5.61 -17.67 7.49
CA ASP A 5 -6.43 -18.65 6.80
C ASP A 5 -6.97 -18.11 5.47
N GLU A 6 -7.71 -18.91 4.73
CA GLU A 6 -8.30 -18.52 3.44
C GLU A 6 -9.25 -17.32 3.57
N ALA A 7 -9.97 -17.22 4.69
CA ALA A 7 -10.86 -16.11 4.95
C ALA A 7 -10.07 -14.80 5.14
N TYR A 8 -8.96 -14.87 5.90
CA TYR A 8 -8.06 -13.73 6.06
C TYR A 8 -7.47 -13.26 4.73
N VAL A 9 -7.01 -14.21 3.88
CA VAL A 9 -6.47 -13.89 2.55
C VAL A 9 -7.53 -13.27 1.65
N SER A 10 -8.77 -13.78 1.68
CA SER A 10 -9.88 -13.19 0.93
C SER A 10 -10.22 -11.78 1.42
N ASP A 11 -10.26 -11.57 2.73
CA ASP A 11 -10.57 -10.28 3.32
C ASP A 11 -9.50 -9.23 2.99
N ILE A 12 -8.21 -9.55 3.11
CA ILE A 12 -7.13 -8.60 2.80
C ILE A 12 -7.12 -8.24 1.31
N TYR A 13 -7.34 -9.22 0.43
CA TYR A 13 -7.43 -8.99 -1.01
C TYR A 13 -8.55 -7.99 -1.33
N ASN A 14 -9.75 -8.23 -0.80
CA ASN A 14 -10.90 -7.38 -1.05
C ASN A 14 -10.77 -6.00 -0.36
N ALA A 15 -10.24 -5.95 0.86
CA ALA A 15 -10.11 -4.73 1.64
C ALA A 15 -8.95 -3.83 1.19
N SER A 16 -7.96 -4.36 0.47
CA SER A 16 -6.80 -3.59 0.00
C SER A 16 -7.19 -2.35 -0.82
N VAL A 17 -8.25 -2.43 -1.61
CA VAL A 17 -8.75 -1.31 -2.43
C VAL A 17 -9.25 -0.13 -1.59
N LEU A 18 -9.50 -0.34 -0.30
CA LEU A 18 -10.01 0.67 0.62
C LEU A 18 -8.90 1.48 1.31
N HIS A 19 -7.62 1.13 1.14
CA HIS A 19 -6.52 1.80 1.84
C HIS A 19 -6.54 3.32 1.65
N ASP A 20 -6.85 3.76 0.46
CA ASP A 20 -6.85 5.16 0.02
C ASP A 20 -8.25 5.80 -0.03
N VAL A 21 -9.30 5.13 0.46
CA VAL A 21 -10.69 5.65 0.38
C VAL A 21 -10.85 7.04 1.00
N GLY A 22 -10.04 7.37 1.98
CA GLY A 22 -10.06 8.68 2.65
C GLY A 22 -9.51 9.84 1.80
N LYS A 23 -8.87 9.58 0.67
CA LYS A 23 -8.41 10.63 -0.26
C LYS A 23 -9.57 11.47 -0.80
N VAL A 24 -10.79 10.95 -0.80
CA VAL A 24 -12.00 11.71 -1.12
C VAL A 24 -12.21 12.93 -0.23
N GLY A 25 -11.67 12.93 0.98
CA GLY A 25 -11.72 14.07 1.91
C GLY A 25 -10.54 15.04 1.81
N ILE A 26 -9.62 14.81 0.88
CA ILE A 26 -8.47 15.71 0.65
C ILE A 26 -8.82 16.68 -0.48
N PRO A 27 -8.59 18.00 -0.31
CA PRO A 27 -8.89 18.98 -1.36
C PRO A 27 -8.12 18.69 -2.67
N ASP A 28 -8.80 18.78 -3.81
CA ASP A 28 -8.25 18.51 -5.14
C ASP A 28 -6.99 19.33 -5.43
N ARG A 29 -6.94 20.58 -4.98
CA ARG A 29 -5.76 21.46 -5.14
C ARG A 29 -4.49 20.88 -4.52
N ILE A 30 -4.62 19.98 -3.55
CA ILE A 30 -3.50 19.29 -2.90
C ILE A 30 -3.27 17.93 -3.54
N LEU A 31 -4.35 17.17 -3.72
CA LEU A 31 -4.27 15.81 -4.26
C LEU A 31 -3.75 15.78 -5.70
N LEU A 32 -4.15 16.76 -6.51
CA LEU A 32 -3.79 16.89 -7.94
C LEU A 32 -2.65 17.88 -8.18
N LYS A 33 -2.00 18.35 -7.13
CA LYS A 33 -0.92 19.33 -7.25
C LYS A 33 0.21 18.78 -8.13
N PRO A 34 0.58 19.49 -9.19
CA PRO A 34 1.64 19.05 -10.08
C PRO A 34 3.05 19.25 -9.49
N GLU A 35 3.29 20.06 -8.51
CA GLU A 35 4.56 20.28 -7.84
C GLU A 35 4.70 19.42 -6.58
N ARG A 36 5.89 19.43 -5.98
CA ARG A 36 6.11 18.81 -4.68
C ARG A 36 5.24 19.50 -3.63
N LEU A 37 4.66 18.70 -2.75
CA LEU A 37 3.90 19.19 -1.61
C LEU A 37 4.80 19.93 -0.63
N THR A 38 4.31 21.05 -0.11
CA THR A 38 4.91 21.70 1.04
C THR A 38 4.67 20.86 2.31
N PRO A 39 5.44 21.07 3.40
CA PRO A 39 5.22 20.34 4.64
C PRO A 39 3.76 20.45 5.18
N PRO A 40 3.10 21.63 5.19
CA PRO A 40 1.70 21.71 5.60
C PRO A 40 0.73 20.91 4.68
N GLU A 41 0.96 20.93 3.37
CA GLU A 41 0.14 20.15 2.42
C GLU A 41 0.35 18.65 2.60
N PHE A 42 1.58 18.23 2.91
CA PHE A 42 1.87 16.84 3.22
C PHE A 42 1.14 16.38 4.50
N GLU A 43 1.11 17.22 5.55
CA GLU A 43 0.32 16.92 6.74
C GLU A 43 -1.18 16.77 6.42
N MET A 44 -1.71 17.59 5.51
CA MET A 44 -3.10 17.44 5.08
C MET A 44 -3.36 16.11 4.35
N ILE A 45 -2.43 15.68 3.48
CA ILE A 45 -2.56 14.37 2.80
C ILE A 45 -2.52 13.21 3.79
N LYS A 46 -1.67 13.25 4.82
CA LYS A 46 -1.67 12.21 5.86
C LYS A 46 -3.05 12.00 6.49
N GLY A 47 -3.86 13.03 6.54
CA GLY A 47 -5.24 12.97 7.05
C GLY A 47 -6.14 11.97 6.35
N HIS A 48 -5.81 11.52 5.11
CA HIS A 48 -6.62 10.52 4.40
C HIS A 48 -6.76 9.21 5.19
N THR A 49 -5.72 8.80 5.94
CA THR A 49 -5.75 7.57 6.74
C THR A 49 -6.85 7.63 7.81
N ALA A 50 -6.90 8.71 8.57
CA ALA A 50 -7.91 8.92 9.60
C ALA A 50 -9.31 9.14 8.99
N ILE A 51 -9.42 9.84 7.86
CA ILE A 51 -10.68 10.05 7.15
C ILE A 51 -11.22 8.71 6.64
N GLY A 52 -10.38 7.89 6.00
CA GLY A 52 -10.74 6.57 5.49
C GLY A 52 -11.25 5.65 6.60
N ALA A 53 -10.50 5.54 7.69
CA ALA A 53 -10.91 4.75 8.85
C ALA A 53 -12.26 5.22 9.42
N ARG A 54 -12.48 6.53 9.60
CA ARG A 54 -13.76 7.07 10.09
C ARG A 54 -14.92 6.78 9.14
N THR A 55 -14.69 6.85 7.85
CA THR A 55 -15.72 6.54 6.84
C THR A 55 -16.17 5.10 6.96
N LEU A 56 -15.22 4.16 7.10
CA LEU A 56 -15.52 2.74 7.26
C LEU A 56 -16.13 2.41 8.63
N GLN A 57 -15.78 3.15 9.69
CA GLN A 57 -16.37 2.99 11.02
C GLN A 57 -17.89 3.24 11.03
N ALA A 58 -18.41 4.04 10.11
CA ALA A 58 -19.87 4.21 9.99
C ALA A 58 -20.55 2.88 9.58
N ALA A 59 -19.94 2.13 8.68
CA ALA A 59 -20.40 0.79 8.29
C ALA A 59 -20.18 -0.24 9.40
N HIS A 60 -19.03 -0.18 10.09
CA HIS A 60 -18.72 -1.07 11.22
C HIS A 60 -19.77 -0.99 12.34
N ARG A 61 -20.26 0.20 12.68
CA ARG A 61 -21.33 0.35 13.69
C ARG A 61 -22.57 -0.48 13.35
N ARG A 62 -22.88 -0.64 12.07
CA ARG A 62 -24.03 -1.44 11.60
C ARG A 62 -23.69 -2.93 11.48
N TYR A 63 -22.43 -3.25 11.19
CA TYR A 63 -21.96 -4.61 10.93
C TYR A 63 -20.66 -4.92 11.71
N PRO A 64 -20.70 -4.94 13.07
CA PRO A 64 -19.48 -4.99 13.88
C PRO A 64 -18.68 -6.30 13.78
N ARG A 65 -19.32 -7.38 13.32
CA ARG A 65 -18.68 -8.69 13.13
C ARG A 65 -18.22 -8.93 11.68
N ASN A 66 -18.34 -7.95 10.81
CA ASN A 66 -17.90 -8.11 9.43
C ASN A 66 -16.37 -7.96 9.35
N SER A 67 -15.66 -9.06 9.08
CA SER A 67 -14.20 -9.14 9.02
C SER A 67 -13.60 -8.25 7.94
N PHE A 68 -14.23 -8.22 6.76
CA PHE A 68 -13.83 -7.34 5.66
C PHE A 68 -13.84 -5.85 6.06
N ILE A 69 -14.90 -5.39 6.74
CA ILE A 69 -14.98 -3.98 7.19
C ILE A 69 -13.91 -3.70 8.24
N ASN A 70 -13.70 -4.62 9.19
CA ASN A 70 -12.70 -4.46 10.23
C ASN A 70 -11.29 -4.40 9.64
N MET A 71 -11.00 -5.26 8.67
CA MET A 71 -9.72 -5.26 7.96
C MET A 71 -9.55 -3.98 7.13
N GLY A 72 -10.58 -3.51 6.44
CA GLY A 72 -10.56 -2.25 5.70
C GLY A 72 -10.26 -1.05 6.60
N ILE A 73 -10.82 -1.00 7.83
CA ILE A 73 -10.51 0.04 8.81
C ILE A 73 -9.02 -0.02 9.21
N ALA A 74 -8.52 -1.22 9.54
CA ALA A 74 -7.14 -1.42 9.93
C ALA A 74 -6.17 -0.98 8.83
N ILE A 75 -6.42 -1.42 7.60
CA ILE A 75 -5.61 -1.05 6.42
C ILE A 75 -5.68 0.45 6.17
N ALA A 76 -6.88 1.04 6.04
CA ALA A 76 -7.04 2.45 5.74
C ALA A 76 -6.36 3.35 6.77
N ARG A 77 -6.41 2.98 8.06
CA ARG A 77 -5.78 3.77 9.12
C ARG A 77 -4.27 3.62 9.14
N SER A 78 -3.75 2.39 8.99
CA SER A 78 -2.39 2.07 9.45
C SER A 78 -1.41 1.66 8.33
N HIS A 79 -1.80 1.69 7.04
CA HIS A 79 -0.89 1.29 5.94
C HIS A 79 0.31 2.23 5.73
N HIS A 80 0.32 3.40 6.36
CA HIS A 80 1.46 4.32 6.38
C HIS A 80 2.21 4.33 7.72
N GLU A 81 1.86 3.44 8.65
CA GLU A 81 2.70 3.19 9.81
C GLU A 81 4.00 2.52 9.37
N ARG A 82 5.05 2.73 10.16
CA ARG A 82 6.37 2.16 9.90
C ARG A 82 6.80 1.29 11.07
N TRP A 83 7.47 0.20 10.76
CA TRP A 83 7.94 -0.76 11.77
C TRP A 83 8.69 -0.10 12.92
N SER A 84 9.49 0.92 12.64
CA SER A 84 10.24 1.71 13.62
C SER A 84 9.39 2.64 14.50
N GLY A 85 8.09 2.84 14.19
CA GLY A 85 7.21 3.78 14.88
C GLY A 85 7.27 5.23 14.35
N ASN A 86 8.01 5.47 13.26
CA ASN A 86 8.13 6.80 12.65
C ASN A 86 7.09 7.02 11.53
N GLY A 87 6.02 6.22 11.51
CA GLY A 87 4.92 6.31 10.56
C GLY A 87 3.82 7.27 11.03
N TYR A 88 2.67 7.16 10.40
CA TYR A 88 1.47 7.93 10.73
C TYR A 88 0.21 7.09 10.47
N PRO A 89 -0.95 7.40 11.08
CA PRO A 89 -1.26 8.58 11.88
C PRO A 89 -0.95 8.44 13.37
N ASP A 90 -0.78 7.21 13.90
CA ASP A 90 -0.71 6.94 15.34
C ASP A 90 0.70 6.71 15.85
N GLY A 91 1.70 6.52 14.96
CA GLY A 91 3.06 6.18 15.31
C GLY A 91 3.20 4.78 15.93
N LEU A 92 2.37 3.84 15.50
CA LEU A 92 2.42 2.45 15.94
C LEU A 92 3.77 1.83 15.56
N LYS A 93 4.27 0.91 16.40
CA LYS A 93 5.57 0.30 16.23
C LYS A 93 5.50 -1.23 16.25
N GLY A 94 6.25 -1.86 15.36
CA GLY A 94 6.40 -3.32 15.37
C GLY A 94 5.04 -4.02 15.19
N GLU A 95 4.77 -4.99 16.06
CA GLU A 95 3.55 -5.79 16.01
C GLU A 95 2.28 -5.05 16.48
N ASP A 96 2.41 -3.85 17.06
CA ASP A 96 1.24 -3.01 17.34
C ASP A 96 0.56 -2.55 16.03
N ILE A 97 1.29 -2.57 14.90
CA ILE A 97 0.72 -2.33 13.58
C ILE A 97 -0.06 -3.57 13.15
N PRO A 98 -1.35 -3.47 12.79
CA PRO A 98 -2.12 -4.62 12.29
C PRO A 98 -1.41 -5.32 11.13
N LEU A 99 -1.37 -6.66 11.13
CA LEU A 99 -0.66 -7.45 10.11
C LEU A 99 -1.11 -7.09 8.69
N SER A 100 -2.42 -6.90 8.47
CA SER A 100 -2.96 -6.48 7.18
C SER A 100 -2.40 -5.13 6.70
N ALA A 101 -2.17 -4.19 7.61
CA ALA A 101 -1.57 -2.91 7.30
C ALA A 101 -0.06 -3.03 7.02
N ARG A 102 0.67 -3.93 7.72
CA ARG A 102 2.08 -4.23 7.44
C ARG A 102 2.27 -4.83 6.05
N ILE A 103 1.38 -5.75 5.65
CA ILE A 103 1.37 -6.35 4.32
C ILE A 103 1.04 -5.28 3.26
N MET A 104 -0.01 -4.47 3.51
CA MET A 104 -0.42 -3.42 2.60
C MET A 104 0.68 -2.37 2.38
N ALA A 105 1.44 -2.02 3.40
CA ALA A 105 2.55 -1.06 3.29
C ALA A 105 3.62 -1.50 2.28
N VAL A 106 3.96 -2.79 2.25
CA VAL A 106 4.91 -3.34 1.27
C VAL A 106 4.33 -3.29 -0.14
N ALA A 107 3.06 -3.71 -0.31
CA ALA A 107 2.39 -3.72 -1.60
C ALA A 107 2.21 -2.31 -2.18
N ASP A 108 1.80 -1.33 -1.35
CA ASP A 108 1.62 0.06 -1.77
C ASP A 108 2.94 0.71 -2.19
N VAL A 109 4.01 0.52 -1.42
CA VAL A 109 5.34 1.04 -1.79
C VAL A 109 5.86 0.37 -3.06
N TYR A 110 5.66 -0.94 -3.24
CA TYR A 110 6.02 -1.63 -4.46
C TYR A 110 5.30 -1.04 -5.68
N ASP A 111 3.97 -0.91 -5.64
CA ASP A 111 3.20 -0.30 -6.74
C ASP A 111 3.64 1.14 -7.00
N ALA A 112 3.85 1.92 -5.94
CA ALA A 112 4.29 3.31 -6.04
C ALA A 112 5.66 3.48 -6.70
N LEU A 113 6.59 2.57 -6.46
CA LEU A 113 7.94 2.59 -7.06
C LEU A 113 7.93 2.08 -8.51
N ARG A 114 7.11 1.08 -8.79
CA ARG A 114 6.94 0.49 -10.12
C ARG A 114 6.07 1.34 -11.05
N SER A 115 5.27 2.24 -10.51
CA SER A 115 4.37 3.11 -11.28
C SER A 115 5.06 4.39 -11.73
N LYS A 116 4.88 4.77 -13.03
CA LYS A 116 5.32 6.08 -13.52
C LYS A 116 4.50 7.18 -12.86
N ARG A 117 5.18 8.16 -12.28
CA ARG A 117 4.57 9.37 -11.71
C ARG A 117 5.05 10.62 -12.47
N PRO A 118 4.34 11.76 -12.42
CA PRO A 118 4.71 12.97 -13.16
C PRO A 118 6.16 13.41 -12.93
N TYR A 119 6.74 13.13 -11.75
CA TYR A 119 8.07 13.58 -11.34
C TYR A 119 9.09 12.46 -11.16
N LYS A 120 8.68 11.18 -11.37
CA LYS A 120 9.56 10.04 -11.15
C LYS A 120 9.25 8.93 -12.17
N PRO A 121 10.27 8.48 -12.93
CA PRO A 121 10.11 7.29 -13.76
C PRO A 121 9.80 6.06 -12.87
N ALA A 122 9.14 5.06 -13.45
CA ALA A 122 9.00 3.75 -12.81
C ALA A 122 10.38 3.14 -12.59
N LEU A 123 10.61 2.58 -11.40
CA LEU A 123 11.83 1.81 -11.12
C LEU A 123 11.71 0.40 -11.69
N PRO A 124 12.82 -0.21 -12.13
CA PRO A 124 12.88 -1.63 -12.40
C PRO A 124 12.51 -2.46 -11.16
N HIS A 125 12.08 -3.71 -11.39
CA HIS A 125 11.75 -4.62 -10.30
C HIS A 125 12.89 -4.78 -9.29
N GLU A 126 14.10 -5.04 -9.79
CA GLU A 126 15.30 -5.27 -8.96
C GLU A 126 15.63 -4.11 -8.03
N ASP A 127 15.50 -2.86 -8.51
CA ASP A 127 15.72 -1.67 -7.70
C ASP A 127 14.62 -1.48 -6.66
N THR A 128 13.38 -1.82 -7.03
CA THR A 128 12.23 -1.79 -6.13
C THR A 128 12.40 -2.84 -5.01
N ALA A 129 12.72 -4.07 -5.36
CA ALA A 129 12.94 -5.15 -4.41
C ALA A 129 14.11 -4.84 -3.46
N ARG A 130 15.22 -4.27 -3.98
CA ARG A 130 16.33 -3.80 -3.15
C ARG A 130 15.86 -2.74 -2.14
N THR A 131 15.07 -1.76 -2.58
CA THR A 131 14.54 -0.71 -1.70
C THR A 131 13.68 -1.28 -0.56
N LEU A 132 12.85 -2.29 -0.87
CA LEU A 132 12.04 -2.96 0.15
C LEU A 132 12.91 -3.70 1.17
N ARG A 133 13.92 -4.45 0.71
CA ARG A 133 14.86 -5.17 1.59
C ARG A 133 15.64 -4.24 2.50
N GLU A 134 16.12 -3.12 1.99
CA GLU A 134 16.83 -2.08 2.76
C GLU A 134 15.93 -1.42 3.82
N GLY A 135 14.61 -1.44 3.61
CA GLY A 135 13.60 -0.94 4.56
C GLY A 135 13.21 -1.94 5.65
N ALA A 136 13.66 -3.20 5.60
CA ALA A 136 13.31 -4.23 6.59
C ALA A 136 13.76 -3.81 8.00
N GLY A 137 12.89 -3.97 8.99
CA GLY A 137 13.15 -3.58 10.38
C GLY A 137 13.08 -2.08 10.67
N LYS A 138 12.96 -1.26 9.64
CA LYS A 138 12.83 0.21 9.74
C LYS A 138 11.47 0.69 9.24
N ASP A 139 11.23 0.54 7.97
CA ASP A 139 9.97 0.95 7.33
C ASP A 139 8.98 -0.22 7.29
N PHE A 140 9.47 -1.43 7.11
CA PHE A 140 8.68 -2.64 6.91
C PHE A 140 8.96 -3.70 7.97
N ASP A 141 7.95 -4.52 8.23
CA ASP A 141 8.07 -5.73 9.03
C ASP A 141 9.04 -6.71 8.38
N PRO A 142 10.10 -7.15 9.08
CA PRO A 142 11.05 -8.13 8.55
C PRO A 142 10.38 -9.42 8.07
N ALA A 143 9.37 -9.93 8.79
CA ALA A 143 8.67 -11.16 8.42
C ALA A 143 7.88 -10.99 7.11
N VAL A 144 7.31 -9.82 6.86
CA VAL A 144 6.63 -9.51 5.59
C VAL A 144 7.64 -9.40 4.45
N ILE A 145 8.83 -8.84 4.71
CA ILE A 145 9.91 -8.79 3.70
C ILE A 145 10.46 -10.19 3.42
N ASP A 146 10.59 -11.06 4.42
CA ASP A 146 10.99 -12.45 4.20
C ASP A 146 9.96 -13.22 3.34
N ALA A 147 8.67 -13.01 3.58
CA ALA A 147 7.60 -13.58 2.75
C ALA A 147 7.65 -13.03 1.31
N PHE A 148 7.86 -11.71 1.14
CA PHE A 148 8.07 -11.11 -0.18
C PHE A 148 9.25 -11.74 -0.92
N ASN A 149 10.40 -11.92 -0.26
CA ASN A 149 11.58 -12.54 -0.85
C ASN A 149 11.31 -14.00 -1.29
N ALA A 150 10.53 -14.74 -0.52
CA ALA A 150 10.17 -16.13 -0.83
C ALA A 150 9.23 -16.24 -2.04
N THR A 151 8.45 -15.19 -2.34
CA THR A 151 7.44 -15.17 -3.42
C THR A 151 7.72 -14.08 -4.47
N GLU A 152 8.94 -13.58 -4.53
CA GLU A 152 9.33 -12.42 -5.35
C GLU A 152 8.98 -12.58 -6.83
N GLN A 153 9.20 -13.79 -7.38
CA GLN A 153 8.89 -14.06 -8.78
C GLN A 153 7.37 -13.97 -9.04
N GLU A 154 6.56 -14.61 -8.20
CA GLU A 154 5.10 -14.59 -8.32
C GLU A 154 4.55 -13.16 -8.16
N PHE A 155 5.15 -12.39 -7.24
CA PHE A 155 4.80 -10.99 -7.01
C PHE A 155 5.05 -10.15 -8.27
N THR A 156 6.19 -10.33 -8.91
CA THR A 156 6.58 -9.64 -10.15
C THR A 156 5.66 -10.01 -11.31
N GLU A 157 5.40 -11.31 -11.52
CA GLU A 157 4.52 -11.80 -12.57
C GLU A 157 3.09 -11.27 -12.42
N THR A 158 2.61 -11.23 -11.17
CA THR A 158 1.30 -10.65 -10.84
C THR A 158 1.24 -9.18 -11.19
N TYR A 159 2.23 -8.39 -10.74
CA TYR A 159 2.31 -6.96 -11.04
C TYR A 159 2.34 -6.70 -12.56
N ASP A 160 3.21 -7.38 -13.29
CA ASP A 160 3.38 -7.19 -14.74
C ASP A 160 2.12 -7.58 -15.52
N THR A 161 1.37 -8.55 -15.02
CA THR A 161 0.08 -8.94 -15.60
C THR A 161 -0.96 -7.83 -15.43
N TYR A 162 -1.01 -7.20 -14.27
CA TYR A 162 -1.93 -6.09 -14.01
C TYR A 162 -1.49 -4.80 -14.73
N ASP A 163 -0.20 -4.48 -14.77
CA ASP A 163 0.29 -3.28 -15.47
C ASP A 163 0.02 -3.36 -16.97
N ARG A 164 0.18 -4.54 -17.59
CA ARG A 164 -0.20 -4.78 -18.99
C ARG A 164 -1.69 -4.55 -19.25
N LYS A 165 -2.57 -4.95 -18.33
CA LYS A 165 -4.02 -4.70 -18.45
C LYS A 165 -4.37 -3.22 -18.30
N ARG A 166 -3.66 -2.47 -17.44
CA ARG A 166 -3.86 -1.03 -17.23
C ARG A 166 -3.36 -0.18 -18.41
N ARG A 167 -2.44 -0.70 -19.23
CA ARG A 167 -1.82 0.00 -20.37
C ARG A 167 -1.97 -0.81 -21.67
N PRO A 168 -3.20 -1.04 -22.18
CA PRO A 168 -3.37 -1.72 -23.44
C PRO A 168 -2.73 -0.88 -24.55
N GLY A 169 -1.59 -1.34 -25.09
CA GLY A 169 -0.85 -0.67 -26.17
C GLY A 169 0.64 -0.39 -25.90
N SER A 170 1.14 -0.63 -24.70
CA SER A 170 2.58 -0.59 -24.39
C SER A 170 3.24 -1.93 -24.71
N THR A 171 3.18 -2.34 -25.98
CA THR A 171 3.97 -3.49 -26.46
C THR A 171 5.42 -3.04 -26.52
N THR A 172 6.24 -3.57 -25.63
CA THR A 172 7.70 -3.54 -25.78
C THR A 172 8.02 -4.16 -27.13
N ARG A 173 8.39 -3.36 -28.12
CA ARG A 173 9.06 -3.87 -29.31
C ARG A 173 10.28 -4.64 -28.83
N ARG A 174 10.21 -5.95 -28.88
CA ARG A 174 11.42 -6.77 -28.95
C ARG A 174 12.07 -6.41 -30.28
N GLU A 175 13.09 -5.57 -30.23
CA GLU A 175 13.97 -5.42 -31.36
C GLU A 175 14.66 -6.74 -31.55
N GLY A 176 14.26 -7.43 -32.63
CA GLY A 176 14.95 -8.61 -33.11
C GLY A 176 16.32 -8.17 -33.60
N PHE A 177 17.34 -8.77 -33.05
CA PHE A 177 18.68 -8.77 -33.65
C PHE A 177 18.62 -9.58 -34.94
N PHE A 178 18.98 -8.93 -36.04
CA PHE A 178 19.69 -9.50 -37.14
C PHE A 178 21.12 -8.98 -37.10
#